data_b9928011698b76b73549d3c0cfeeca2e
#
_entry.id   b9928011698b76b73549d3c0cfeeca2e
#
_cell.length_a   1.000
_cell.length_b   1.000
_cell.length_c   1.000
_cell.angle_alpha   90.00
_cell.angle_beta   90.00
_cell.angle_gamma   90.00
#
_symmetry.space_group_name_H-M   'P 1'
#
loop_
_entity.id
_entity.type
_entity.pdbx_description
1 polymer ?
#
loop_
_entity_poly.entity_id
_entity_poly.type
_entity_poly.pdbx_seq_one_letter_code
_entity_poly.pdbx_strand_id
1 'polypeptide(L)'
;MSLVKANTYQDASGGSNAVFSGVASPPNSMGFRNRIINGNMVIDQRNAGASVTANDDIFPIDRWKFGMSQSSKGTSQRSTTAPAGFTNSLLFTSSSAYSVLSSDSFVIRQLIEGLNFADLGWGAAGAQSVTLSFWVRSSLTGTFGVVLSNNAQNRCYPVSYTISAANTFEYKTITVPGDTTGTWLTDTGVGLRVNFGLGVGSTFSGASGSWSSSTFTGVTGATSVVGTNGATFYITGVQLEAGTNASAFEQIDYGRELAMCQRYFWRSNTSNTTGIGGFYGGFHNTTTFSSVVKWPVTMRAAPTFTRGGTSDNFYVPGISATLTATTVTPSFTVDGAWTEFTSASPTAGLGYTSAYNGQLSVSAEL
;
A
#
# COMPACT_ATOMS: atom_id res chain seq x y z
N MET A 1 -29.35 -34.43 -7.78
CA MET A 1 -28.33 -33.63 -8.49
C MET A 1 -28.06 -34.29 -9.82
N SER A 2 -28.28 -33.59 -10.93
CA SER A 2 -27.97 -34.13 -12.26
C SER A 2 -26.52 -33.76 -12.59
N LEU A 3 -25.69 -34.77 -12.91
CA LEU A 3 -24.32 -34.57 -13.32
C LEU A 3 -24.27 -34.60 -14.85
N VAL A 4 -23.87 -33.48 -15.47
CA VAL A 4 -23.61 -33.42 -16.90
C VAL A 4 -22.11 -33.64 -17.10
N LYS A 5 -21.74 -34.71 -17.81
CA LYS A 5 -20.39 -34.99 -18.27
C LYS A 5 -20.33 -34.73 -19.76
N ALA A 6 -19.59 -33.75 -20.20
CA ALA A 6 -19.32 -33.48 -21.61
C ALA A 6 -17.86 -33.12 -21.83
N ASN A 7 -17.27 -33.58 -22.91
CA ASN A 7 -15.88 -33.26 -23.27
C ASN A 7 -15.78 -31.91 -23.99
N THR A 8 -16.89 -31.34 -24.42
CA THR A 8 -16.96 -30.06 -25.11
C THR A 8 -18.26 -29.37 -24.72
N TYR A 9 -18.20 -28.09 -24.40
CA TYR A 9 -19.34 -27.25 -24.16
C TYR A 9 -19.37 -26.15 -25.22
N GLN A 10 -20.52 -25.94 -25.83
CA GLN A 10 -20.77 -24.87 -26.81
C GLN A 10 -21.94 -24.03 -26.30
N ASP A 11 -21.92 -22.72 -26.55
CA ASP A 11 -23.08 -21.88 -26.30
C ASP A 11 -24.20 -22.19 -27.33
N ALA A 12 -25.40 -21.65 -27.11
CA ALA A 12 -26.55 -21.86 -27.97
C ALA A 12 -26.37 -21.33 -29.39
N SER A 13 -25.33 -20.53 -29.66
CA SER A 13 -24.96 -20.00 -30.97
C SER A 13 -23.83 -20.80 -31.64
N GLY A 14 -23.34 -21.87 -30.99
CA GLY A 14 -22.27 -22.73 -31.52
C GLY A 14 -20.88 -22.21 -31.27
N GLY A 15 -20.72 -21.17 -30.44
CA GLY A 15 -19.43 -20.63 -29.98
C GLY A 15 -18.73 -21.59 -29.01
N SER A 16 -17.42 -21.55 -28.96
CA SER A 16 -16.58 -22.37 -28.06
C SER A 16 -16.49 -21.86 -26.63
N ASN A 17 -17.19 -20.77 -26.29
CA ASN A 17 -17.16 -20.13 -24.97
C ASN A 17 -18.37 -20.53 -24.15
N ALA A 18 -18.27 -21.59 -23.35
CA ALA A 18 -19.27 -21.89 -22.35
C ALA A 18 -19.18 -20.86 -21.23
N VAL A 19 -20.23 -20.04 -21.04
CA VAL A 19 -20.34 -19.14 -19.90
C VAL A 19 -20.94 -19.92 -18.74
N PHE A 20 -20.12 -20.30 -17.78
CA PHE A 20 -20.60 -20.84 -16.51
C PHE A 20 -20.96 -19.68 -15.59
N SER A 21 -22.23 -19.28 -15.55
CA SER A 21 -22.71 -18.29 -14.56
C SER A 21 -22.62 -18.92 -13.16
N GLY A 22 -21.60 -18.54 -12.42
CA GLY A 22 -21.43 -18.90 -11.02
C GLY A 22 -20.10 -19.53 -10.62
N VAL A 23 -19.27 -20.03 -11.52
CA VAL A 23 -17.98 -20.69 -11.16
C VAL A 23 -16.89 -20.53 -12.22
N ALA A 24 -16.90 -19.57 -13.05
CA ALA A 24 -15.78 -19.40 -13.98
C ALA A 24 -14.94 -18.19 -13.61
N SER A 25 -13.96 -18.40 -12.78
CA SER A 25 -12.74 -17.62 -12.92
C SER A 25 -12.07 -18.05 -14.23
N PRO A 26 -11.75 -17.13 -15.14
CA PRO A 26 -10.97 -17.49 -16.34
C PRO A 26 -9.68 -18.21 -15.91
N PRO A 27 -9.18 -19.16 -16.69
CA PRO A 27 -7.95 -19.90 -16.36
C PRO A 27 -6.73 -19.02 -16.05
N ASN A 28 -6.73 -17.80 -16.57
CA ASN A 28 -5.66 -16.81 -16.35
C ASN A 28 -5.78 -16.04 -15.03
N SER A 29 -6.78 -16.27 -14.20
CA SER A 29 -6.99 -15.61 -12.91
C SER A 29 -6.40 -16.35 -11.71
N MET A 30 -5.74 -17.48 -11.94
CA MET A 30 -5.10 -18.24 -10.86
C MET A 30 -3.72 -17.69 -10.59
N GLY A 31 -3.63 -16.66 -9.69
CA GLY A 31 -2.36 -16.33 -9.08
C GLY A 31 -1.96 -14.89 -8.92
N PHE A 32 -2.49 -13.92 -9.60
CA PHE A 32 -2.19 -12.50 -9.40
C PHE A 32 -3.35 -11.65 -9.91
N ARG A 33 -4.51 -11.87 -9.32
CA ARG A 33 -5.72 -11.19 -9.75
C ARG A 33 -5.82 -9.78 -9.14
N ASN A 34 -5.64 -9.69 -7.84
CA ASN A 34 -5.67 -8.40 -7.15
C ASN A 34 -4.34 -7.65 -7.33
N ARG A 35 -4.37 -6.46 -7.93
CA ARG A 35 -3.21 -5.58 -8.12
C ARG A 35 -2.93 -4.72 -6.89
N ILE A 36 -3.88 -4.66 -5.96
CA ILE A 36 -3.76 -3.97 -4.67
C ILE A 36 -3.05 -4.89 -3.67
N ILE A 37 -2.01 -4.40 -3.03
CA ILE A 37 -1.31 -5.07 -1.94
C ILE A 37 -1.88 -4.56 -0.62
N ASN A 38 -2.10 -5.46 0.35
CA ASN A 38 -2.71 -5.14 1.64
C ASN A 38 -4.12 -4.52 1.48
N GLY A 39 -4.90 -5.06 0.54
CA GLY A 39 -6.26 -4.59 0.29
C GLY A 39 -7.24 -4.90 1.42
N ASN A 40 -6.96 -5.89 2.25
CA ASN A 40 -7.70 -6.27 3.46
C ASN A 40 -7.21 -5.59 4.75
N MET A 41 -6.21 -4.68 4.65
CA MET A 41 -5.70 -3.83 5.74
C MET A 41 -5.11 -4.60 6.93
N VAL A 42 -4.54 -5.79 6.71
CA VAL A 42 -4.05 -6.66 7.80
C VAL A 42 -2.59 -6.39 8.16
N ILE A 43 -1.77 -5.90 7.22
CA ILE A 43 -0.35 -5.67 7.45
C ILE A 43 -0.13 -4.21 7.90
N ASP A 44 0.45 -4.05 9.08
CA ASP A 44 0.84 -2.76 9.64
C ASP A 44 2.14 -2.90 10.42
N GLN A 45 3.25 -2.94 9.69
CA GLN A 45 4.59 -3.02 10.27
C GLN A 45 5.02 -1.69 10.89
N ARG A 46 4.44 -0.57 10.43
CA ARG A 46 4.87 0.79 10.78
C ARG A 46 4.33 1.23 12.12
N ASN A 47 3.04 1.04 12.35
CA ASN A 47 2.33 1.69 13.46
C ASN A 47 1.69 0.69 14.43
N ALA A 48 1.64 -0.60 14.08
CA ALA A 48 1.05 -1.66 14.91
C ALA A 48 -0.38 -1.35 15.39
N GLY A 49 -1.17 -0.66 14.56
CA GLY A 49 -2.53 -0.22 14.87
C GLY A 49 -2.62 1.14 15.56
N ALA A 50 -1.50 1.76 15.91
CA ALA A 50 -1.53 3.09 16.52
C ALA A 50 -2.01 4.16 15.52
N SER A 51 -2.72 5.15 16.04
CA SER A 51 -3.18 6.29 15.25
C SER A 51 -2.02 7.21 14.87
N VAL A 52 -2.00 7.62 13.60
CA VAL A 52 -1.04 8.61 13.08
C VAL A 52 -1.76 9.84 12.55
N THR A 53 -1.10 10.99 12.66
CA THR A 53 -1.59 12.22 12.06
C THR A 53 -1.48 12.15 10.55
N ALA A 54 -2.56 12.51 9.85
CA ALA A 54 -2.62 12.51 8.41
C ALA A 54 -1.86 13.71 7.84
N ASN A 55 -0.62 13.47 7.44
CA ASN A 55 0.23 14.41 6.72
C ASN A 55 0.61 13.82 5.37
N ASP A 56 1.09 14.65 4.45
CA ASP A 56 1.51 14.17 3.13
C ASP A 56 2.60 13.10 3.23
N ASP A 57 2.53 12.10 2.37
CA ASP A 57 3.44 10.96 2.28
C ASP A 57 3.54 10.05 3.54
N ILE A 58 2.69 10.25 4.56
CA ILE A 58 2.62 9.35 5.71
C ILE A 58 1.82 8.09 5.33
N PHE A 59 2.33 6.94 5.80
CA PHE A 59 1.71 5.64 5.65
C PHE A 59 1.01 5.23 6.96
N PRO A 60 -0.32 5.29 7.05
CA PRO A 60 -1.06 4.81 8.22
C PRO A 60 -0.97 3.28 8.40
N ILE A 61 -0.85 2.55 7.31
CA ILE A 61 -0.57 1.11 7.25
C ILE A 61 0.31 0.83 6.03
N ASP A 62 0.84 -0.37 5.93
CA ASP A 62 1.70 -0.74 4.80
C ASP A 62 0.98 -0.59 3.45
N ARG A 63 1.68 -0.02 2.47
CA ARG A 63 1.25 0.26 1.08
C ARG A 63 0.21 1.35 0.91
N TRP A 64 -0.47 1.80 1.96
CA TRP A 64 -1.44 2.88 1.88
C TRP A 64 -0.84 4.17 2.43
N LYS A 65 -0.90 5.24 1.65
CA LYS A 65 -0.34 6.54 2.01
C LYS A 65 -1.33 7.67 1.78
N PHE A 66 -1.06 8.78 2.44
CA PHE A 66 -1.80 10.01 2.23
C PHE A 66 -1.22 10.84 1.10
N GLY A 67 -2.11 11.64 0.45
CA GLY A 67 -1.78 12.82 -0.33
C GLY A 67 -2.55 13.98 0.27
N MET A 68 -1.85 14.84 1.00
CA MET A 68 -2.47 15.90 1.82
C MET A 68 -1.86 17.26 1.50
N SER A 69 -2.63 18.18 0.92
CA SER A 69 -2.20 19.56 0.69
C SER A 69 -2.03 20.36 1.98
N GLN A 70 -2.71 19.97 3.05
CA GLN A 70 -2.65 20.59 4.37
C GLN A 70 -2.45 19.53 5.45
N SER A 71 -1.49 19.75 6.33
CA SER A 71 -1.16 18.84 7.43
C SER A 71 -2.21 18.85 8.54
N SER A 72 -2.28 17.74 9.28
CA SER A 72 -3.00 17.63 10.55
C SER A 72 -4.51 17.88 10.46
N LYS A 73 -5.14 17.59 9.31
CA LYS A 73 -6.60 17.71 9.15
C LYS A 73 -7.35 16.44 9.54
N GLY A 74 -6.63 15.43 9.95
CA GLY A 74 -7.19 14.17 10.43
C GLY A 74 -6.16 13.24 11.01
N THR A 75 -6.63 12.11 11.50
CA THR A 75 -5.82 10.99 11.97
C THR A 75 -6.25 9.72 11.26
N SER A 76 -5.38 8.72 11.23
CA SER A 76 -5.71 7.43 10.65
C SER A 76 -5.03 6.29 11.36
N GLN A 77 -5.67 5.12 11.32
CA GLN A 77 -5.16 3.90 11.95
C GLN A 77 -5.74 2.66 11.29
N ARG A 78 -5.09 1.53 11.49
CA ARG A 78 -5.71 0.24 11.29
C ARG A 78 -6.80 0.04 12.37
N SER A 79 -8.03 -0.22 11.93
CA SER A 79 -9.19 -0.44 12.80
C SER A 79 -9.65 -1.89 12.73
N THR A 80 -10.15 -2.43 13.83
CA THR A 80 -10.80 -3.74 13.89
C THR A 80 -12.28 -3.68 13.49
N THR A 81 -12.83 -2.50 13.23
CA THR A 81 -14.18 -2.32 12.67
C THR A 81 -14.15 -2.67 11.19
N ALA A 82 -14.72 -3.80 10.81
CA ALA A 82 -14.68 -4.32 9.44
C ALA A 82 -16.00 -5.05 9.08
N PRO A 83 -16.34 -5.19 7.80
CA PRO A 83 -17.49 -5.99 7.37
C PRO A 83 -17.20 -7.49 7.55
N ALA A 84 -18.25 -8.30 7.49
CA ALA A 84 -18.11 -9.76 7.55
C ALA A 84 -17.13 -10.28 6.49
N GLY A 85 -16.25 -11.20 6.89
CA GLY A 85 -15.19 -11.76 6.05
C GLY A 85 -13.87 -10.98 6.07
N PHE A 86 -13.80 -9.85 6.78
CA PHE A 86 -12.58 -9.07 7.00
C PHE A 86 -12.34 -8.84 8.48
N THR A 87 -11.08 -8.74 8.88
CA THR A 87 -10.67 -8.49 10.28
C THR A 87 -10.32 -7.04 10.53
N ASN A 88 -9.95 -6.31 9.48
CA ASN A 88 -9.44 -4.94 9.60
C ASN A 88 -9.98 -4.04 8.49
N SER A 89 -9.97 -2.75 8.77
CA SER A 89 -10.13 -1.66 7.80
C SER A 89 -9.14 -0.53 8.08
N LEU A 90 -8.90 0.31 7.09
CA LEU A 90 -8.22 1.57 7.28
C LEU A 90 -9.25 2.62 7.66
N LEU A 91 -9.09 3.21 8.84
CA LEU A 91 -9.91 4.32 9.35
C LEU A 91 -9.19 5.64 9.16
N PHE A 92 -9.88 6.61 8.58
CA PHE A 92 -9.55 8.03 8.67
C PHE A 92 -10.61 8.75 9.51
N THR A 93 -10.17 9.65 10.41
CA THR A 93 -11.04 10.52 11.21
C THR A 93 -10.62 11.96 11.00
N SER A 94 -11.53 12.80 10.55
CA SER A 94 -11.31 14.25 10.44
C SER A 94 -11.17 14.88 11.83
N SER A 95 -10.14 15.70 12.01
CA SER A 95 -9.86 16.41 13.29
C SER A 95 -10.30 17.88 13.29
N SER A 96 -10.89 18.35 12.19
CA SER A 96 -11.34 19.74 12.04
C SER A 96 -12.50 19.81 11.03
N ALA A 97 -13.27 20.90 11.07
CA ALA A 97 -14.18 21.27 9.98
C ALA A 97 -13.44 22.17 8.99
N TYR A 98 -12.54 21.56 8.19
CA TYR A 98 -11.70 22.31 7.27
C TYR A 98 -12.43 22.65 5.97
N SER A 99 -12.56 23.93 5.65
CA SER A 99 -13.09 24.41 4.37
C SER A 99 -12.08 24.19 3.27
N VAL A 100 -12.31 23.16 2.44
CA VAL A 100 -11.42 22.78 1.34
C VAL A 100 -11.34 23.91 0.31
N LEU A 101 -10.13 24.40 0.08
CA LEU A 101 -9.85 25.42 -0.94
C LEU A 101 -9.80 24.80 -2.34
N SER A 102 -9.91 25.62 -3.38
CA SER A 102 -9.89 25.15 -4.77
C SER A 102 -8.64 24.34 -5.13
N SER A 103 -7.49 24.67 -4.56
CA SER A 103 -6.19 24.02 -4.78
C SER A 103 -5.86 22.91 -3.77
N ASP A 104 -6.78 22.54 -2.89
CA ASP A 104 -6.55 21.50 -1.92
C ASP A 104 -6.84 20.10 -2.47
N SER A 105 -6.10 19.11 -1.95
CA SER A 105 -6.32 17.70 -2.22
C SER A 105 -6.05 16.89 -0.95
N PHE A 106 -7.05 16.14 -0.51
CA PHE A 106 -6.96 15.20 0.61
C PHE A 106 -7.40 13.84 0.11
N VAL A 107 -6.47 12.91 0.01
CA VAL A 107 -6.72 11.56 -0.49
C VAL A 107 -5.99 10.50 0.34
N ILE A 108 -6.58 9.30 0.39
CA ILE A 108 -5.88 8.06 0.72
C ILE A 108 -5.57 7.38 -0.60
N ARG A 109 -4.34 6.92 -0.79
CA ARG A 109 -3.93 6.33 -2.07
C ARG A 109 -3.07 5.10 -1.91
N GLN A 110 -3.14 4.23 -2.92
CA GLN A 110 -2.14 3.22 -3.18
C GLN A 110 -1.48 3.45 -4.53
N LEU A 111 -0.17 3.30 -4.56
CA LEU A 111 0.63 3.34 -5.78
C LEU A 111 0.97 1.90 -6.17
N ILE A 112 0.61 1.49 -7.37
CA ILE A 112 0.85 0.16 -7.91
C ILE A 112 2.09 0.23 -8.79
N GLU A 113 3.05 -0.67 -8.53
CA GLU A 113 4.28 -0.80 -9.31
C GLU A 113 3.97 -1.17 -10.76
N GLY A 114 4.69 -0.58 -11.71
CA GLY A 114 4.48 -0.83 -13.14
C GLY A 114 4.63 -2.29 -13.54
N LEU A 115 5.54 -3.04 -12.91
CA LEU A 115 5.68 -4.49 -13.11
C LEU A 115 4.39 -5.27 -12.79
N ASN A 116 3.60 -4.77 -11.83
CA ASN A 116 2.34 -5.38 -11.41
C ASN A 116 1.13 -4.90 -12.23
N PHE A 117 1.37 -4.10 -13.27
CA PHE A 117 0.34 -3.44 -14.06
C PHE A 117 0.56 -3.62 -15.57
N ALA A 118 1.77 -3.98 -16.00
CA ALA A 118 2.20 -4.03 -17.39
C ALA A 118 1.34 -4.92 -18.31
N ASP A 119 0.82 -6.03 -17.79
CA ASP A 119 -0.01 -6.99 -18.53
C ASP A 119 -1.36 -6.42 -18.96
N LEU A 120 -1.81 -5.31 -18.39
CA LEU A 120 -3.06 -4.65 -18.77
C LEU A 120 -2.94 -3.86 -20.09
N GLY A 121 -1.72 -3.62 -20.57
CA GLY A 121 -1.45 -3.01 -21.87
C GLY A 121 -1.94 -1.57 -22.02
N TRP A 122 -2.04 -0.82 -20.93
CA TRP A 122 -2.51 0.57 -20.97
C TRP A 122 -1.51 1.48 -21.67
N GLY A 123 -2.04 2.48 -22.37
CA GLY A 123 -1.29 3.38 -23.25
C GLY A 123 -1.22 2.89 -24.70
N ALA A 124 -1.87 1.77 -25.02
CA ALA A 124 -1.88 1.18 -26.36
C ALA A 124 -3.28 0.65 -26.75
N ALA A 125 -3.47 0.43 -28.02
CA ALA A 125 -4.66 -0.27 -28.52
C ALA A 125 -4.76 -1.66 -27.86
N GLY A 126 -5.94 -2.03 -27.38
CA GLY A 126 -6.14 -3.28 -26.65
C GLY A 126 -5.96 -3.20 -25.15
N ALA A 127 -5.76 -1.99 -24.59
CA ALA A 127 -5.75 -1.75 -23.15
C ALA A 127 -6.98 -2.39 -22.46
N GLN A 128 -6.70 -3.25 -21.49
CA GLN A 128 -7.75 -4.02 -20.81
C GLN A 128 -8.51 -3.14 -19.80
N SER A 129 -9.83 -3.32 -19.76
CA SER A 129 -10.63 -2.74 -18.66
C SER A 129 -10.24 -3.36 -17.33
N VAL A 130 -10.40 -2.59 -16.25
CA VAL A 130 -10.24 -3.09 -14.89
C VAL A 130 -11.51 -2.87 -14.08
N THR A 131 -11.71 -3.70 -13.07
CA THR A 131 -12.74 -3.51 -12.07
C THR A 131 -12.11 -3.27 -10.71
N LEU A 132 -12.44 -2.15 -10.10
CA LEU A 132 -12.13 -1.81 -8.72
C LEU A 132 -13.31 -2.18 -7.83
N SER A 133 -13.09 -3.01 -6.82
CA SER A 133 -14.11 -3.35 -5.84
C SER A 133 -13.59 -3.12 -4.42
N PHE A 134 -14.46 -2.71 -3.50
CA PHE A 134 -14.08 -2.41 -2.12
C PHE A 134 -15.29 -2.30 -1.20
N TRP A 135 -15.04 -2.47 0.08
CA TRP A 135 -15.99 -2.13 1.14
C TRP A 135 -15.65 -0.76 1.70
N VAL A 136 -16.66 0.09 1.83
CA VAL A 136 -16.53 1.45 2.35
C VAL A 136 -17.62 1.73 3.37
N ARG A 137 -17.27 2.54 4.40
CA ARG A 137 -18.19 3.05 5.41
C ARG A 137 -17.79 4.48 5.74
N SER A 138 -18.73 5.37 5.90
CA SER A 138 -18.50 6.72 6.41
C SER A 138 -19.61 7.14 7.36
N SER A 139 -19.31 8.09 8.25
CA SER A 139 -20.32 8.78 9.05
C SER A 139 -21.16 9.75 8.21
N LEU A 140 -20.70 10.08 7.00
CA LEU A 140 -21.37 10.94 6.05
C LEU A 140 -21.96 10.11 4.91
N THR A 141 -23.10 10.53 4.40
CA THR A 141 -23.73 9.99 3.18
C THR A 141 -23.51 10.93 2.01
N GLY A 142 -23.75 10.48 0.79
CA GLY A 142 -23.66 11.28 -0.42
C GLY A 142 -22.73 10.69 -1.46
N THR A 143 -22.25 11.54 -2.35
CA THR A 143 -21.34 11.16 -3.44
C THR A 143 -19.90 11.23 -2.96
N PHE A 144 -19.15 10.18 -3.21
CA PHE A 144 -17.72 10.09 -2.97
C PHE A 144 -17.00 9.81 -4.28
N GLY A 145 -15.69 9.98 -4.32
CA GLY A 145 -14.90 9.79 -5.53
C GLY A 145 -13.66 8.91 -5.33
N VAL A 146 -13.33 8.18 -6.38
CA VAL A 146 -12.03 7.54 -6.56
C VAL A 146 -11.47 7.93 -7.92
N VAL A 147 -10.16 8.09 -8.02
CA VAL A 147 -9.49 8.45 -9.28
C VAL A 147 -8.35 7.48 -9.55
N LEU A 148 -8.37 6.90 -10.75
CA LEU A 148 -7.26 6.14 -11.30
C LEU A 148 -6.41 7.07 -12.18
N SER A 149 -5.08 7.06 -12.01
CA SER A 149 -4.21 7.91 -12.82
C SER A 149 -2.84 7.28 -13.08
N ASN A 150 -2.18 7.71 -14.17
CA ASN A 150 -0.80 7.35 -14.45
C ASN A 150 0.17 8.07 -13.50
N ASN A 151 1.47 7.74 -13.58
CA ASN A 151 2.50 8.37 -12.74
C ASN A 151 2.56 9.88 -12.91
N ALA A 152 2.51 10.38 -14.14
CA ALA A 152 2.57 11.81 -14.45
C ALA A 152 1.29 12.58 -14.09
N GLN A 153 0.22 11.87 -13.71
CA GLN A 153 -1.10 12.44 -13.40
C GLN A 153 -1.69 13.30 -14.53
N ASN A 154 -1.30 13.02 -15.75
CA ASN A 154 -1.82 13.65 -16.97
C ASN A 154 -2.76 12.70 -17.76
N ARG A 155 -3.06 11.56 -17.21
CA ARG A 155 -4.12 10.63 -17.58
C ARG A 155 -4.85 10.20 -16.32
N CYS A 156 -6.05 10.73 -16.12
CA CYS A 156 -6.84 10.51 -14.92
C CYS A 156 -8.26 10.05 -15.28
N TYR A 157 -8.80 9.11 -14.55
CA TYR A 157 -10.18 8.66 -14.65
C TYR A 157 -10.91 8.87 -13.32
N PRO A 158 -11.54 10.01 -13.12
CA PRO A 158 -12.40 10.24 -11.96
C PRO A 158 -13.67 9.39 -12.06
N VAL A 159 -14.08 8.77 -10.97
CA VAL A 159 -15.33 8.03 -10.91
C VAL A 159 -15.99 8.16 -9.55
N SER A 160 -17.30 8.41 -9.55
CA SER A 160 -18.08 8.58 -8.34
C SER A 160 -18.73 7.29 -7.90
N TYR A 161 -18.94 7.17 -6.59
CA TYR A 161 -19.81 6.17 -5.97
C TYR A 161 -20.60 6.83 -4.83
N THR A 162 -21.73 6.23 -4.46
CA THR A 162 -22.60 6.76 -3.41
C THR A 162 -22.47 5.93 -2.14
N ILE A 163 -22.36 6.59 -0.98
CA ILE A 163 -22.59 5.99 0.32
C ILE A 163 -24.01 6.38 0.73
N SER A 164 -24.91 5.40 0.84
CA SER A 164 -26.34 5.62 1.04
C SER A 164 -26.73 5.63 2.51
N ALA A 165 -26.02 4.86 3.35
CA ALA A 165 -26.31 4.74 4.77
C ALA A 165 -25.09 5.09 5.61
N ALA A 166 -25.23 6.08 6.49
CA ALA A 166 -24.19 6.48 7.42
C ALA A 166 -23.83 5.32 8.36
N ASN A 167 -22.53 5.20 8.67
CA ASN A 167 -22.00 4.19 9.59
C ASN A 167 -22.31 2.72 9.21
N THR A 168 -22.56 2.45 7.93
CA THR A 168 -22.83 1.12 7.40
C THR A 168 -21.79 0.77 6.33
N PHE A 169 -21.22 -0.43 6.38
CA PHE A 169 -20.35 -0.91 5.31
C PHE A 169 -21.18 -1.25 4.07
N GLU A 170 -20.81 -0.66 2.95
CA GLU A 170 -21.37 -0.91 1.64
C GLU A 170 -20.31 -1.42 0.69
N TYR A 171 -20.64 -2.45 -0.09
CA TYR A 171 -19.77 -2.96 -1.15
C TYR A 171 -19.95 -2.13 -2.41
N LYS A 172 -18.85 -1.72 -3.02
CA LYS A 172 -18.84 -0.94 -4.27
C LYS A 172 -18.04 -1.65 -5.34
N THR A 173 -18.52 -1.53 -6.57
CA THR A 173 -17.85 -2.02 -7.77
C THR A 173 -17.83 -0.92 -8.81
N ILE A 174 -16.69 -0.73 -9.45
CA ILE A 174 -16.44 0.31 -10.44
C ILE A 174 -15.63 -0.29 -11.57
N THR A 175 -16.18 -0.27 -12.78
CA THR A 175 -15.45 -0.68 -13.99
C THR A 175 -14.88 0.53 -14.68
N VAL A 176 -13.58 0.48 -14.98
CA VAL A 176 -12.85 1.52 -15.69
C VAL A 176 -12.33 0.95 -17.00
N PRO A 177 -12.67 1.54 -18.15
CA PRO A 177 -12.11 1.12 -19.43
C PRO A 177 -10.61 1.37 -19.48
N GLY A 178 -9.87 0.48 -20.12
CA GLY A 178 -8.43 0.66 -20.31
C GLY A 178 -8.12 1.96 -21.05
N ASP A 179 -7.08 2.66 -20.63
CA ASP A 179 -6.63 3.84 -21.35
C ASP A 179 -5.77 3.44 -22.54
N THR A 180 -6.20 3.82 -23.74
CA THR A 180 -5.48 3.52 -25.00
C THR A 180 -4.41 4.54 -25.33
N THR A 181 -4.22 5.57 -24.50
CA THR A 181 -3.31 6.68 -24.71
C THR A 181 -2.46 6.98 -23.47
N GLY A 182 -1.51 7.90 -23.62
CA GLY A 182 -0.64 8.34 -22.54
C GLY A 182 0.51 7.38 -22.25
N THR A 183 1.33 7.74 -21.28
CA THR A 183 2.48 6.93 -20.84
C THR A 183 2.17 6.26 -19.52
N TRP A 184 2.25 4.93 -19.50
CA TRP A 184 2.05 4.10 -18.34
C TRP A 184 3.34 3.32 -18.08
N LEU A 185 3.95 3.51 -16.90
CA LEU A 185 5.20 2.85 -16.57
C LEU A 185 4.97 1.34 -16.36
N THR A 186 5.90 0.55 -16.86
CA THR A 186 5.87 -0.93 -16.78
C THR A 186 7.11 -1.50 -16.09
N ASP A 187 7.84 -0.64 -15.39
CA ASP A 187 9.05 -0.94 -14.63
C ASP A 187 8.79 -0.91 -13.10
N THR A 188 9.83 -0.71 -12.30
CA THR A 188 9.73 -0.56 -10.85
C THR A 188 9.14 0.78 -10.40
N GLY A 189 8.82 1.70 -11.30
CA GLY A 189 8.13 2.95 -11.02
C GLY A 189 6.64 2.79 -10.80
N VAL A 190 5.93 3.91 -10.67
CA VAL A 190 4.47 3.92 -10.47
C VAL A 190 3.77 3.65 -11.80
N GLY A 191 3.18 2.46 -11.95
CA GLY A 191 2.31 2.13 -13.10
C GLY A 191 0.94 2.76 -12.98
N LEU A 192 0.31 2.64 -11.80
CA LEU A 192 -1.04 3.16 -11.56
C LEU A 192 -1.16 3.75 -10.15
N ARG A 193 -1.92 4.84 -10.03
CA ARG A 193 -2.35 5.43 -8.76
C ARG A 193 -3.84 5.18 -8.57
N VAL A 194 -4.23 4.78 -7.37
CA VAL A 194 -5.63 4.68 -6.96
C VAL A 194 -5.84 5.64 -5.78
N ASN A 195 -6.59 6.72 -5.99
CA ASN A 195 -6.80 7.79 -5.01
C ASN A 195 -8.26 7.79 -4.56
N PHE A 196 -8.51 7.62 -3.26
CA PHE A 196 -9.83 7.78 -2.64
C PHE A 196 -9.92 9.18 -2.03
N GLY A 197 -10.87 9.99 -2.50
CA GLY A 197 -11.04 11.37 -2.08
C GLY A 197 -11.64 11.49 -0.67
N LEU A 198 -10.99 12.31 0.18
CA LEU A 198 -11.48 12.71 1.51
C LEU A 198 -11.94 14.17 1.55
N GLY A 199 -11.66 14.91 0.50
CA GLY A 199 -11.98 16.32 0.30
C GLY A 199 -11.03 16.88 -0.75
N VAL A 200 -11.55 17.22 -1.93
CA VAL A 200 -10.73 17.68 -3.05
C VAL A 200 -11.34 18.94 -3.63
N GLY A 201 -10.52 19.98 -3.78
CA GLY A 201 -10.90 21.27 -4.32
C GLY A 201 -11.18 21.22 -5.81
N SER A 202 -11.81 22.26 -6.34
CA SER A 202 -12.31 22.30 -7.70
C SER A 202 -11.21 22.21 -8.78
N THR A 203 -9.98 22.62 -8.47
CA THR A 203 -8.84 22.53 -9.40
C THR A 203 -8.45 21.06 -9.67
N PHE A 204 -8.61 20.19 -8.68
CA PHE A 204 -8.22 18.78 -8.75
C PHE A 204 -9.43 17.83 -8.82
N SER A 205 -10.63 18.36 -9.03
CA SER A 205 -11.86 17.58 -9.15
C SER A 205 -12.35 17.57 -10.60
N GLY A 206 -12.60 16.37 -11.13
CA GLY A 206 -13.07 16.17 -12.50
C GLY A 206 -14.46 15.58 -12.60
N ALA A 207 -15.06 15.67 -13.79
CA ALA A 207 -16.30 14.97 -14.10
C ALA A 207 -16.11 13.46 -14.06
N SER A 208 -17.08 12.74 -13.52
CA SER A 208 -17.04 11.28 -13.39
C SER A 208 -17.23 10.58 -14.73
N GLY A 209 -16.49 9.47 -14.94
CA GLY A 209 -16.79 8.49 -15.98
C GLY A 209 -16.05 8.66 -17.31
N SER A 210 -14.98 9.47 -17.36
CA SER A 210 -14.18 9.62 -18.57
C SER A 210 -12.69 9.87 -18.30
N TRP A 211 -11.83 9.44 -19.22
CA TRP A 211 -10.42 9.76 -19.21
C TRP A 211 -10.19 11.25 -19.48
N SER A 212 -9.30 11.86 -18.73
CA SER A 212 -8.93 13.27 -18.82
C SER A 212 -7.41 13.42 -18.84
N SER A 213 -6.93 14.46 -19.53
CA SER A 213 -5.52 14.88 -19.49
C SER A 213 -5.21 15.85 -18.33
N SER A 214 -6.20 16.28 -17.59
CA SER A 214 -6.03 17.14 -16.41
C SER A 214 -5.62 16.33 -15.17
N THR A 215 -4.90 16.98 -14.27
CA THR A 215 -4.49 16.37 -12.99
C THR A 215 -5.67 16.36 -12.02
N PHE A 216 -6.40 15.25 -11.97
CA PHE A 216 -7.49 15.08 -11.02
C PHE A 216 -7.13 14.04 -9.94
N THR A 217 -7.53 14.32 -8.70
CA THR A 217 -7.42 13.44 -7.54
C THR A 217 -8.77 13.20 -6.87
N GLY A 218 -9.83 13.88 -7.32
CA GLY A 218 -11.19 13.79 -6.83
C GLY A 218 -12.24 13.94 -7.92
N VAL A 219 -13.50 13.86 -7.52
CA VAL A 219 -14.67 14.00 -8.37
C VAL A 219 -15.43 15.27 -8.01
N THR A 220 -15.90 15.98 -9.01
CA THR A 220 -16.70 17.19 -8.83
C THR A 220 -17.98 16.89 -8.04
N GLY A 221 -18.24 17.68 -7.01
CA GLY A 221 -19.41 17.53 -6.15
C GLY A 221 -19.30 16.42 -5.10
N ALA A 222 -18.11 15.82 -4.90
CA ALA A 222 -17.92 14.81 -3.87
C ALA A 222 -18.03 15.39 -2.45
N THR A 223 -18.58 14.58 -1.54
CA THR A 223 -18.65 14.85 -0.11
C THR A 223 -17.26 15.00 0.48
N SER A 224 -17.06 16.07 1.27
CA SER A 224 -15.78 16.33 1.96
C SER A 224 -15.81 15.75 3.37
N VAL A 225 -14.99 14.72 3.62
CA VAL A 225 -14.80 14.14 4.94
C VAL A 225 -14.05 15.11 5.85
N VAL A 226 -12.97 15.74 5.34
CA VAL A 226 -12.17 16.73 6.09
C VAL A 226 -12.96 18.01 6.39
N GLY A 227 -14.08 18.24 5.71
CA GLY A 227 -14.98 19.38 5.91
C GLY A 227 -15.88 19.27 7.17
N THR A 228 -15.92 18.10 7.79
CA THR A 228 -16.77 17.84 8.96
C THR A 228 -15.94 17.30 10.10
N ASN A 229 -15.84 18.02 11.22
CA ASN A 229 -15.09 17.56 12.38
C ASN A 229 -15.65 16.24 12.93
N GLY A 230 -14.78 15.29 13.22
CA GLY A 230 -15.15 13.96 13.70
C GLY A 230 -15.72 13.02 12.63
N ALA A 231 -15.85 13.47 11.38
CA ALA A 231 -16.29 12.59 10.30
C ALA A 231 -15.31 11.45 10.07
N THR A 232 -15.84 10.25 9.81
CA THR A 232 -15.06 9.03 9.64
C THR A 232 -15.21 8.46 8.24
N PHE A 233 -14.13 7.86 7.74
CA PHE A 233 -14.10 7.11 6.50
C PHE A 233 -13.32 5.82 6.72
N TYR A 234 -13.92 4.69 6.38
CA TYR A 234 -13.33 3.35 6.49
C TYR A 234 -13.29 2.71 5.12
N ILE A 235 -12.21 1.99 4.84
CA ILE A 235 -12.07 1.22 3.61
C ILE A 235 -11.36 -0.10 3.87
N THR A 236 -11.82 -1.19 3.23
CA THR A 236 -11.19 -2.52 3.26
C THR A 236 -11.65 -3.36 2.08
N GLY A 237 -11.05 -4.54 1.90
CA GLY A 237 -11.40 -5.44 0.81
C GLY A 237 -11.19 -4.81 -0.56
N VAL A 238 -10.17 -3.96 -0.69
CA VAL A 238 -9.87 -3.26 -1.95
C VAL A 238 -9.21 -4.21 -2.91
N GLN A 239 -9.82 -4.40 -4.07
CA GLN A 239 -9.34 -5.24 -5.14
C GLN A 239 -9.43 -4.51 -6.47
N LEU A 240 -8.33 -4.50 -7.22
CA LEU A 240 -8.28 -4.05 -8.60
C LEU A 240 -7.89 -5.24 -9.47
N GLU A 241 -8.75 -5.62 -10.37
CA GLU A 241 -8.58 -6.80 -11.21
C GLU A 241 -8.85 -6.51 -12.69
N ALA A 242 -8.23 -7.27 -13.58
CA ALA A 242 -8.50 -7.19 -15.01
C ALA A 242 -9.93 -7.67 -15.33
N GLY A 243 -10.58 -7.00 -16.28
CA GLY A 243 -11.93 -7.34 -16.73
C GLY A 243 -13.00 -6.37 -16.24
N THR A 244 -14.25 -6.67 -16.60
CA THR A 244 -15.41 -5.80 -16.40
C THR A 244 -16.32 -6.23 -15.24
N ASN A 245 -15.97 -7.33 -14.56
CA ASN A 245 -16.77 -7.88 -13.47
C ASN A 245 -15.92 -8.01 -12.21
N ALA A 246 -16.47 -7.63 -11.08
CA ALA A 246 -15.87 -7.87 -9.79
C ALA A 246 -16.03 -9.35 -9.40
N SER A 247 -14.94 -9.98 -9.03
CA SER A 247 -14.95 -11.31 -8.42
C SER A 247 -14.92 -11.23 -6.89
N ALA A 248 -15.03 -12.38 -6.21
CA ALA A 248 -14.83 -12.42 -4.77
C ALA A 248 -13.41 -11.95 -4.42
N PHE A 249 -13.26 -11.26 -3.28
CA PHE A 249 -11.97 -10.76 -2.82
C PHE A 249 -10.93 -11.90 -2.77
N GLU A 250 -9.77 -11.67 -3.36
CA GLU A 250 -8.66 -12.62 -3.36
C GLU A 250 -8.01 -12.65 -1.98
N GLN A 251 -8.35 -13.67 -1.20
CA GLN A 251 -7.70 -13.90 0.10
C GLN A 251 -6.33 -14.51 -0.14
N ILE A 252 -5.30 -13.81 0.31
CA ILE A 252 -3.90 -14.26 0.28
C ILE A 252 -3.51 -14.63 1.70
N ASP A 253 -2.68 -15.67 1.87
CA ASP A 253 -2.17 -16.01 3.21
C ASP A 253 -1.31 -14.87 3.78
N TYR A 254 -1.33 -14.76 5.11
CA TYR A 254 -0.67 -13.64 5.82
C TYR A 254 0.83 -13.53 5.49
N GLY A 255 1.54 -14.66 5.37
CA GLY A 255 2.98 -14.67 5.11
C GLY A 255 3.30 -14.12 3.72
N ARG A 256 2.49 -14.47 2.73
CA ARG A 256 2.64 -13.95 1.37
C ARG A 256 2.27 -12.46 1.28
N GLU A 257 1.19 -12.03 1.93
CA GLU A 257 0.80 -10.62 2.00
C GLU A 257 1.90 -9.78 2.68
N LEU A 258 2.46 -10.29 3.79
CA LEU A 258 3.59 -9.65 4.48
C LEU A 258 4.81 -9.53 3.55
N ALA A 259 5.17 -10.59 2.84
CA ALA A 259 6.30 -10.56 1.91
C ALA A 259 6.10 -9.54 0.78
N MET A 260 4.88 -9.42 0.24
CA MET A 260 4.54 -8.39 -0.74
C MET A 260 4.67 -6.98 -0.17
N CYS A 261 4.30 -6.76 1.09
CA CYS A 261 4.51 -5.47 1.77
C CYS A 261 6.00 -5.21 2.02
N GLN A 262 6.76 -6.23 2.41
CA GLN A 262 8.20 -6.13 2.70
C GLN A 262 9.05 -5.79 1.47
N ARG A 263 8.57 -6.03 0.27
CA ARG A 263 9.21 -5.52 -0.96
C ARG A 263 9.33 -3.98 -0.97
N TYR A 264 8.49 -3.29 -0.21
CA TYR A 264 8.44 -1.81 -0.17
C TYR A 264 8.84 -1.24 1.19
N PHE A 265 8.56 -1.96 2.25
CA PHE A 265 8.92 -1.54 3.60
C PHE A 265 9.16 -2.76 4.48
N TRP A 266 10.31 -2.79 5.11
CA TRP A 266 10.62 -3.77 6.14
C TRP A 266 11.09 -3.08 7.41
N ARG A 267 10.71 -3.65 8.54
CA ARG A 267 11.06 -3.19 9.88
C ARG A 267 11.52 -4.36 10.73
N SER A 268 12.65 -4.21 11.42
CA SER A 268 13.10 -5.22 12.38
C SER A 268 12.14 -5.27 13.58
N ASN A 269 12.00 -6.45 14.18
CA ASN A 269 11.18 -6.60 15.37
C ASN A 269 11.83 -5.86 16.55
N THR A 270 11.06 -5.05 17.31
CA THR A 270 11.56 -4.14 18.33
C THR A 270 11.36 -4.60 19.75
N SER A 271 10.70 -5.72 19.95
CA SER A 271 10.19 -6.04 21.30
C SER A 271 11.20 -6.74 22.20
N ASN A 272 12.51 -6.63 21.96
CA ASN A 272 13.42 -7.36 22.83
C ASN A 272 14.60 -6.53 23.33
N THR A 273 14.61 -6.28 24.63
CA THR A 273 15.76 -5.80 25.41
C THR A 273 16.96 -6.79 25.40
N THR A 274 16.80 -7.94 24.77
CA THR A 274 17.81 -9.01 24.65
C THR A 274 18.27 -9.29 23.22
N GLY A 275 17.97 -8.38 22.29
CA GLY A 275 18.64 -8.30 21.00
C GLY A 275 18.54 -9.52 20.10
N ILE A 276 17.36 -9.75 19.49
CA ILE A 276 17.23 -10.65 18.34
C ILE A 276 16.92 -9.84 17.08
N GLY A 277 17.87 -9.07 16.67
CA GLY A 277 18.01 -8.63 15.28
C GLY A 277 19.45 -8.97 14.92
N GLY A 278 19.71 -10.24 14.56
CA GLY A 278 21.07 -10.72 14.37
C GLY A 278 21.77 -9.97 13.25
N PHE A 279 22.54 -8.97 13.61
CA PHE A 279 23.58 -8.47 12.76
C PHE A 279 24.79 -9.38 12.95
N TYR A 280 25.12 -10.15 11.92
CA TYR A 280 26.31 -10.97 11.92
C TYR A 280 27.45 -10.16 11.34
N GLY A 281 28.49 -9.95 12.13
CA GLY A 281 29.62 -9.14 11.70
C GLY A 281 30.82 -9.26 12.63
N GLY A 282 31.79 -8.41 12.44
CA GLY A 282 32.99 -8.37 13.25
C GLY A 282 33.61 -6.98 13.31
N PHE A 283 34.45 -6.76 14.32
CA PHE A 283 35.28 -5.57 14.36
C PHE A 283 36.51 -5.79 13.45
N HIS A 284 36.59 -5.02 12.36
CA HIS A 284 37.78 -5.07 11.51
C HIS A 284 38.88 -4.11 11.98
N ASN A 285 38.56 -3.20 12.91
CA ASN A 285 39.55 -2.38 13.62
C ASN A 285 39.05 -2.08 15.05
N THR A 286 39.78 -1.28 15.81
CA THR A 286 39.47 -0.96 17.21
C THR A 286 38.24 -0.08 17.43
N THR A 287 37.58 0.40 16.37
CA THR A 287 36.45 1.32 16.48
C THR A 287 35.28 0.97 15.56
N THR A 288 35.48 0.11 14.56
CA THR A 288 34.48 -0.13 13.52
C THR A 288 34.01 -1.59 13.49
N PHE A 289 32.76 -1.78 13.76
CA PHE A 289 32.04 -3.04 13.57
C PHE A 289 31.35 -3.03 12.19
N SER A 290 31.62 -4.04 11.39
CA SER A 290 31.00 -4.22 10.08
C SER A 290 30.04 -5.39 10.11
N SER A 291 28.87 -5.21 9.52
CA SER A 291 27.81 -6.21 9.51
C SER A 291 27.11 -6.26 8.15
N VAL A 292 26.61 -7.43 7.80
CA VAL A 292 25.73 -7.66 6.65
C VAL A 292 24.34 -7.94 7.16
N VAL A 293 23.37 -7.18 6.65
CA VAL A 293 21.93 -7.40 6.88
C VAL A 293 21.31 -7.82 5.57
N LYS A 294 20.62 -8.95 5.58
CA LYS A 294 19.86 -9.43 4.41
C LYS A 294 18.40 -9.14 4.61
N TRP A 295 17.75 -8.57 3.58
CA TRP A 295 16.30 -8.34 3.63
C TRP A 295 15.55 -9.67 3.47
N PRO A 296 14.36 -9.80 4.08
CA PRO A 296 13.57 -11.04 3.96
C PRO A 296 13.10 -11.30 2.53
N VAL A 297 12.97 -10.25 1.73
CA VAL A 297 12.63 -10.29 0.31
C VAL A 297 13.43 -9.23 -0.46
N THR A 298 13.66 -9.44 -1.75
CA THR A 298 14.25 -8.43 -2.64
C THR A 298 13.36 -7.20 -2.69
N MET A 299 13.89 -6.04 -2.30
CA MET A 299 13.15 -4.79 -2.30
C MET A 299 12.98 -4.24 -3.72
N ARG A 300 11.98 -3.38 -3.91
CA ARG A 300 11.67 -2.76 -5.21
C ARG A 300 12.84 -1.95 -5.78
N ALA A 301 13.52 -1.22 -4.92
CA ALA A 301 14.69 -0.40 -5.24
C ALA A 301 15.63 -0.41 -4.03
N ALA A 302 16.85 0.09 -4.19
CA ALA A 302 17.73 0.32 -3.05
C ALA A 302 17.00 1.21 -2.03
N PRO A 303 16.79 0.72 -0.78
CA PRO A 303 15.93 1.41 0.16
C PRO A 303 16.62 2.59 0.85
N THR A 304 15.80 3.50 1.39
CA THR A 304 16.24 4.45 2.40
C THR A 304 16.20 3.80 3.78
N PHE A 305 17.13 4.16 4.63
CA PHE A 305 17.29 3.60 5.96
C PHE A 305 16.88 4.59 7.04
N THR A 306 16.14 4.12 8.03
CA THR A 306 15.76 4.92 9.19
C THR A 306 16.01 4.14 10.47
N ARG A 307 16.65 4.79 11.43
CA ARG A 307 16.83 4.27 12.79
C ARG A 307 15.69 4.80 13.66
N GLY A 308 15.05 3.91 14.41
CA GLY A 308 14.05 4.26 15.40
C GLY A 308 14.63 4.09 16.79
N GLY A 309 15.02 5.18 17.44
CA GLY A 309 15.55 5.18 18.80
C GLY A 309 16.68 6.19 19.01
N THR A 310 16.84 6.65 20.25
CA THR A 310 17.87 7.61 20.66
C THR A 310 19.16 6.95 21.15
N SER A 311 19.18 5.62 21.26
CA SER A 311 20.32 4.86 21.80
C SER A 311 20.57 3.63 20.94
N ASP A 312 21.53 3.72 20.04
CA ASP A 312 22.02 2.62 19.22
C ASP A 312 22.99 1.76 20.03
N ASN A 313 22.44 0.87 20.85
CA ASN A 313 23.23 -0.02 21.68
C ASN A 313 23.40 -1.38 20.99
N PHE A 314 24.63 -1.81 20.80
CA PHE A 314 24.98 -3.15 20.38
C PHE A 314 25.36 -3.98 21.61
N TYR A 315 24.70 -5.11 21.78
CA TYR A 315 25.12 -6.11 22.74
C TYR A 315 26.06 -7.10 22.05
N VAL A 316 27.27 -7.20 22.53
CA VAL A 316 28.25 -8.16 22.04
C VAL A 316 28.40 -9.26 23.08
N PRO A 317 27.95 -10.50 22.82
CA PRO A 317 28.12 -11.61 23.77
C PRO A 317 29.59 -11.83 24.12
N GLY A 318 29.88 -11.96 25.42
CA GLY A 318 31.27 -12.18 25.92
C GLY A 318 32.00 -10.90 26.31
N ILE A 319 31.42 -9.72 26.06
CA ILE A 319 31.90 -8.44 26.59
C ILE A 319 30.80 -7.86 27.44
N SER A 320 31.03 -7.59 28.73
CA SER A 320 30.05 -6.96 29.62
C SER A 320 29.83 -5.46 29.32
N ALA A 321 29.90 -5.06 28.06
CA ALA A 321 29.78 -3.66 27.65
C ALA A 321 28.74 -3.51 26.54
N THR A 322 27.86 -2.55 26.74
CA THR A 322 26.97 -2.03 25.67
C THR A 322 27.78 -1.03 24.84
N LEU A 323 27.90 -1.28 23.56
CA LEU A 323 28.55 -0.35 22.64
C LEU A 323 27.52 0.61 22.08
N THR A 324 27.74 1.89 22.21
CA THR A 324 26.88 2.91 21.58
C THR A 324 27.47 3.26 20.21
N ALA A 325 26.71 3.04 19.15
CA ALA A 325 27.13 3.43 17.81
C ALA A 325 27.06 4.95 17.67
N THR A 326 28.18 5.56 17.31
CA THR A 326 28.26 7.00 17.06
C THR A 326 27.93 7.36 15.61
N THR A 327 28.23 6.46 14.69
CA THR A 327 27.98 6.65 13.25
C THR A 327 27.56 5.33 12.61
N VAL A 328 26.63 5.38 11.67
CA VAL A 328 26.26 4.24 10.82
C VAL A 328 26.44 4.67 9.38
N THR A 329 27.30 3.98 8.66
CA THR A 329 27.53 4.22 7.22
C THR A 329 27.00 3.01 6.45
N PRO A 330 25.77 3.07 5.95
CA PRO A 330 25.19 1.94 5.22
C PRO A 330 25.47 2.05 3.72
N SER A 331 25.74 0.91 3.09
CA SER A 331 25.65 0.74 1.64
C SER A 331 24.50 -0.21 1.34
N PHE A 332 23.47 0.30 0.67
CA PHE A 332 22.23 -0.44 0.44
C PHE A 332 22.15 -0.99 -0.97
N THR A 333 21.68 -2.22 -1.05
CA THR A 333 21.22 -2.86 -2.29
C THR A 333 19.77 -3.30 -2.14
N VAL A 334 19.16 -3.77 -3.21
CA VAL A 334 17.81 -4.33 -3.19
C VAL A 334 17.70 -5.60 -2.32
N ASP A 335 18.80 -6.29 -2.05
CA ASP A 335 18.80 -7.58 -1.33
C ASP A 335 19.31 -7.48 0.11
N GLY A 336 19.94 -6.37 0.47
CA GLY A 336 20.52 -6.21 1.80
C GLY A 336 21.37 -4.96 1.94
N ALA A 337 22.04 -4.87 3.07
CA ALA A 337 22.96 -3.78 3.36
C ALA A 337 24.27 -4.28 3.95
N TRP A 338 25.33 -3.58 3.62
CA TRP A 338 26.55 -3.52 4.42
C TRP A 338 26.42 -2.32 5.35
N THR A 339 26.58 -2.54 6.65
CA THR A 339 26.50 -1.48 7.64
C THR A 339 27.78 -1.42 8.46
N GLU A 340 28.28 -0.22 8.68
CA GLU A 340 29.41 0.04 9.56
C GLU A 340 28.97 0.87 10.75
N PHE A 341 29.36 0.44 11.93
CA PHE A 341 29.05 1.11 13.19
C PHE A 341 30.35 1.51 13.86
N THR A 342 30.52 2.77 14.16
CA THR A 342 31.70 3.27 14.89
C THR A 342 31.37 3.32 16.37
N SER A 343 32.25 2.73 17.19
CA SER A 343 32.11 2.72 18.65
C SER A 343 33.49 2.98 19.32
N ALA A 344 33.46 3.54 20.49
CA ALA A 344 34.69 3.71 21.31
C ALA A 344 34.95 2.41 22.09
N SER A 345 36.14 1.79 21.89
CA SER A 345 36.71 0.71 22.71
C SER A 345 36.29 -0.75 22.54
N PRO A 346 36.26 -1.34 21.34
CA PRO A 346 36.28 -2.79 21.22
C PRO A 346 37.68 -3.36 20.96
N THR A 347 37.83 -4.67 21.11
CA THR A 347 39.05 -5.41 20.73
C THR A 347 38.95 -5.87 19.28
N ALA A 348 39.88 -5.45 18.43
CA ALA A 348 39.93 -5.87 17.03
C ALA A 348 40.17 -7.39 16.88
N GLY A 349 39.62 -7.98 15.81
CA GLY A 349 39.90 -9.36 15.41
C GLY A 349 39.00 -10.43 16.01
N LEU A 350 38.02 -10.06 16.81
CA LEU A 350 37.00 -10.98 17.31
C LEU A 350 35.72 -10.91 16.45
N GLY A 351 35.27 -12.06 15.95
CA GLY A 351 33.96 -12.19 15.31
C GLY A 351 32.87 -12.27 16.38
N TYR A 352 31.91 -11.39 16.30
CA TYR A 352 30.81 -11.34 17.25
C TYR A 352 29.46 -11.42 16.53
N THR A 353 28.48 -12.09 17.18
CA THR A 353 27.08 -11.81 16.91
C THR A 353 26.70 -10.61 17.74
N SER A 354 26.37 -9.50 17.15
CA SER A 354 25.84 -8.35 17.89
C SER A 354 24.32 -8.31 17.80
N ALA A 355 23.71 -8.01 18.92
CA ALA A 355 22.30 -7.73 19.00
C ALA A 355 22.10 -6.22 19.05
N TYR A 356 21.25 -5.70 18.19
CA TYR A 356 20.92 -4.29 18.13
C TYR A 356 19.61 -4.04 18.93
N ASN A 357 19.66 -3.14 19.90
CA ASN A 357 18.51 -2.78 20.74
C ASN A 357 17.61 -1.70 20.13
N GLY A 358 17.87 -1.28 18.90
CA GLY A 358 17.08 -0.29 18.19
C GLY A 358 16.15 -0.92 17.16
N GLN A 359 15.21 -0.13 16.70
CA GLN A 359 14.36 -0.49 15.57
C GLN A 359 15.00 -0.01 14.27
N LEU A 360 15.22 -0.91 13.35
CA LEU A 360 15.65 -0.59 11.99
C LEU A 360 14.46 -0.65 11.05
N SER A 361 14.33 0.32 10.19
CA SER A 361 13.40 0.27 9.08
C SER A 361 14.06 0.68 7.78
N VAL A 362 13.64 0.04 6.69
CA VAL A 362 14.06 0.35 5.33
C VAL A 362 12.84 0.55 4.46
N SER A 363 12.89 1.57 3.61
CA SER A 363 11.77 1.96 2.76
C SER A 363 12.21 2.12 1.32
N ALA A 364 11.54 1.38 0.43
CA ALA A 364 11.62 1.49 -1.02
C ALA A 364 10.22 1.78 -1.60
N GLU A 365 9.40 2.57 -0.89
CA GLU A 365 8.05 2.93 -1.32
C GLU A 365 8.04 3.74 -2.62
N LEU A 366 6.88 3.75 -3.27
CA LEU A 366 6.63 4.46 -4.53
C LEU A 366 6.26 5.92 -4.29
#